data_c67cf0505fbcf176f569eb5e280e78ae
#
_entry.id   c67cf0505fbcf176f569eb5e280e78ae
#
_cell.length_a   1.000
_cell.length_b   1.000
_cell.length_c   1.000
_cell.angle_alpha   90.00
_cell.angle_beta   90.00
_cell.angle_gamma   90.00
#
_symmetry.space_group_name_H-M   'P 1'
#
loop_
_entity.id
_entity.type
_entity.pdbx_description
1 polymer ?
#
loop_
_entity_poly.entity_id
_entity_poly.type
_entity_poly.pdbx_seq_one_letter_code
_entity_poly.pdbx_strand_id
1 'polypeptide(L)'
;FTAILDSQQLVNGNRVRVKHIEELLTQLYINIQENKSFFLTIMDNNFNEHFRKRLAEIIEEKYATIFSQLRITENDIDVPIDFVIEYMTSIFIGTLHWWITSETDMTPNHLAQLVIKLVGNGHLTVLGIELEK
;
A
#
# COMPACT_ATOMS: atom_id res chain seq x y z
N PHE A 1 12.26 5.32 4.20
CA PHE A 1 11.02 4.60 3.88
C PHE A 1 10.20 4.36 5.15
N THR A 2 10.75 3.61 6.10
CA THR A 2 10.07 3.34 7.36
C THR A 2 9.83 4.63 8.16
N ALA A 3 10.78 5.56 8.15
CA ALA A 3 10.66 6.83 8.85
C ALA A 3 9.48 7.66 8.35
N ILE A 4 9.21 7.63 7.04
CA ILE A 4 8.04 8.31 6.48
C ILE A 4 6.75 7.70 7.03
N LEU A 5 6.68 6.36 7.07
CA LEU A 5 5.50 5.66 7.56
C LEU A 5 5.27 5.87 9.06
N ASP A 6 6.34 6.11 9.83
CA ASP A 6 6.25 6.32 11.27
C ASP A 6 6.01 7.78 11.67
N SER A 7 6.09 8.70 10.71
CA SER A 7 6.09 10.13 11.01
C SER A 7 4.74 10.70 11.43
N GLN A 8 3.64 9.95 11.22
CA GLN A 8 2.29 10.44 11.50
C GLN A 8 1.44 9.38 12.16
N GLN A 9 0.47 9.85 12.94
CA GLN A 9 -0.53 8.98 13.53
C GLN A 9 -1.62 8.69 12.48
N LEU A 10 -1.73 7.41 12.08
CA LEU A 10 -2.63 7.00 11.01
C LEU A 10 -4.04 6.66 11.48
N VAL A 11 -4.22 6.41 12.77
CA VAL A 11 -5.48 5.92 13.33
C VAL A 11 -6.02 6.89 14.35
N ASN A 12 -7.34 7.12 14.30
CA ASN A 12 -8.08 7.92 15.27
C ASN A 12 -9.32 7.12 15.69
N GLY A 13 -9.25 6.45 16.85
CA GLY A 13 -10.29 5.53 17.28
C GLY A 13 -10.37 4.33 16.34
N ASN A 14 -11.55 4.03 15.79
CA ASN A 14 -11.76 2.97 14.81
C ASN A 14 -11.72 3.50 13.37
N ARG A 15 -11.24 4.71 13.18
CA ARG A 15 -11.16 5.32 11.85
C ARG A 15 -9.71 5.52 11.44
N VAL A 16 -9.40 5.14 10.21
CA VAL A 16 -8.10 5.39 9.62
C VAL A 16 -8.13 6.77 8.96
N ARG A 17 -7.09 7.58 9.20
CA ARG A 17 -6.99 8.92 8.64
C ARG A 17 -6.53 8.86 7.19
N VAL A 18 -7.49 8.75 6.28
CA VAL A 18 -7.22 8.59 4.85
C VAL A 18 -6.32 9.69 4.30
N LYS A 19 -6.55 10.94 4.72
CA LYS A 19 -5.76 12.06 4.23
C LYS A 19 -4.28 11.93 4.63
N HIS A 20 -4.01 11.48 5.83
CA HIS A 20 -2.64 11.25 6.29
C HIS A 20 -1.98 10.11 5.52
N ILE A 21 -2.72 9.04 5.25
CA ILE A 21 -2.22 7.93 4.45
C ILE A 21 -1.92 8.40 3.04
N GLU A 22 -2.80 9.19 2.45
CA GLU A 22 -2.57 9.79 1.12
C GLU A 22 -1.30 10.61 1.08
N GLU A 23 -1.08 11.46 2.09
CA GLU A 23 0.14 12.26 2.19
C GLU A 23 1.38 11.39 2.30
N LEU A 24 1.35 10.35 3.14
CA LEU A 24 2.48 9.45 3.31
C LEU A 24 2.80 8.70 2.02
N LEU A 25 1.78 8.15 1.35
CA LEU A 25 1.97 7.45 0.09
C LEU A 25 2.49 8.40 -0.99
N THR A 26 1.98 9.62 -1.04
CA THR A 26 2.43 10.62 -2.00
C THR A 26 3.92 10.90 -1.80
N GLN A 27 4.36 11.12 -0.58
CA GLN A 27 5.77 11.35 -0.29
C GLN A 27 6.63 10.14 -0.66
N LEU A 28 6.14 8.95 -0.37
CA LEU A 28 6.81 7.73 -0.75
C LEU A 28 6.98 7.62 -2.26
N TYR A 29 5.92 7.87 -3.01
CA TYR A 29 5.97 7.81 -4.47
C TYR A 29 6.84 8.91 -5.07
N ILE A 30 6.87 10.09 -4.47
CA ILE A 30 7.81 11.16 -4.89
C ILE A 30 9.24 10.67 -4.74
N ASN A 31 9.56 10.07 -3.60
CA ASN A 31 10.90 9.53 -3.34
C ASN A 31 11.28 8.45 -4.36
N ILE A 32 10.34 7.56 -4.65
CA ILE A 32 10.57 6.50 -5.63
C ILE A 32 10.78 7.09 -7.02
N GLN A 33 10.00 8.08 -7.41
CA GLN A 33 10.14 8.73 -8.70
C GLN A 33 11.49 9.42 -8.86
N GLU A 34 11.97 10.06 -7.81
CA GLU A 34 13.29 10.71 -7.80
C GLU A 34 14.43 9.69 -7.90
N ASN A 35 14.18 8.44 -7.52
CA ASN A 35 15.17 7.36 -7.56
C ASN A 35 14.74 6.25 -8.52
N LYS A 36 14.07 6.62 -9.59
CA LYS A 36 13.45 5.67 -10.53
C LYS A 36 14.42 4.63 -11.07
N SER A 37 15.63 5.03 -11.46
CA SER A 37 16.62 4.10 -12.01
C SER A 37 17.01 3.02 -11.01
N PHE A 38 17.16 3.40 -9.74
CA PHE A 38 17.47 2.46 -8.67
C PHE A 38 16.36 1.43 -8.50
N PHE A 39 15.10 1.89 -8.46
CA PHE A 39 13.96 0.99 -8.28
C PHE A 39 13.73 0.09 -9.49
N LEU A 40 13.97 0.58 -10.70
CA LEU A 40 13.90 -0.25 -11.90
C LEU A 40 14.93 -1.38 -11.85
N THR A 41 16.15 -1.08 -11.39
CA THR A 41 17.18 -2.09 -11.25
C THR A 41 16.77 -3.17 -10.25
N ILE A 42 16.21 -2.76 -9.11
CA ILE A 42 15.73 -3.71 -8.10
C ILE A 42 14.63 -4.61 -8.66
N MET A 43 13.69 -4.03 -9.40
CA MET A 43 12.53 -4.77 -9.90
C MET A 43 12.87 -5.72 -11.05
N ASP A 44 13.91 -5.41 -11.82
CA ASP A 44 14.25 -6.17 -13.03
C ASP A 44 15.22 -7.32 -12.80
N ASN A 45 15.72 -7.51 -11.56
CA ASN A 45 16.68 -8.57 -11.29
C ASN A 45 16.30 -9.36 -10.04
N ASN A 46 17.23 -10.25 -9.60
CA ASN A 46 16.96 -11.16 -8.48
C ASN A 46 16.73 -10.47 -7.14
N PHE A 47 16.93 -9.17 -7.04
CA PHE A 47 16.63 -8.43 -5.82
C PHE A 47 15.13 -8.24 -5.58
N ASN A 48 14.29 -8.54 -6.59
CA ASN A 48 12.83 -8.36 -6.47
C ASN A 48 12.26 -9.16 -5.30
N GLU A 49 12.68 -10.42 -5.12
CA GLU A 49 12.18 -11.23 -4.00
C GLU A 49 12.59 -10.67 -2.66
N HIS A 50 13.84 -10.20 -2.56
CA HIS A 50 14.35 -9.61 -1.33
C HIS A 50 13.60 -8.32 -0.98
N PHE A 51 13.39 -7.47 -1.98
CA PHE A 51 12.61 -6.24 -1.83
C PHE A 51 11.19 -6.56 -1.40
N ARG A 52 10.56 -7.53 -2.04
CA ARG A 52 9.19 -7.97 -1.71
C ARG A 52 9.09 -8.45 -0.27
N LYS A 53 10.05 -9.27 0.16
CA LYS A 53 10.08 -9.80 1.52
C LYS A 53 10.21 -8.67 2.54
N ARG A 54 11.12 -7.74 2.29
CA ARG A 54 11.32 -6.61 3.21
C ARG A 54 10.09 -5.72 3.28
N LEU A 55 9.44 -5.47 2.14
CA LEU A 55 8.22 -4.70 2.09
C LEU A 55 7.09 -5.39 2.85
N ALA A 56 6.97 -6.71 2.70
CA ALA A 56 5.97 -7.49 3.44
C ALA A 56 6.19 -7.38 4.95
N GLU A 57 7.44 -7.44 5.41
CA GLU A 57 7.77 -7.27 6.82
C GLU A 57 7.35 -5.90 7.35
N ILE A 58 7.58 -4.85 6.56
CA ILE A 58 7.19 -3.48 6.94
C ILE A 58 5.67 -3.36 7.01
N ILE A 59 4.97 -3.90 6.03
CA ILE A 59 3.51 -3.87 6.00
C ILE A 59 2.95 -4.64 7.19
N GLU A 60 3.49 -5.83 7.49
CA GLU A 60 3.05 -6.62 8.63
C GLU A 60 3.19 -5.83 9.93
N GLU A 61 4.33 -5.20 10.13
CA GLU A 61 4.58 -4.38 11.33
C GLU A 61 3.57 -3.24 11.44
N LYS A 62 3.30 -2.54 10.32
CA LYS A 62 2.36 -1.43 10.34
C LYS A 62 0.92 -1.88 10.54
N TYR A 63 0.52 -2.99 9.92
CA TYR A 63 -0.82 -3.54 10.13
C TYR A 63 -1.02 -4.02 11.57
N ALA A 64 -0.01 -4.66 12.17
CA ALA A 64 -0.10 -5.07 13.57
C ALA A 64 -0.36 -3.85 14.47
N THR A 65 0.35 -2.75 14.22
CA THR A 65 0.16 -1.51 14.96
C THR A 65 -1.24 -0.93 14.75
N ILE A 66 -1.70 -0.89 13.50
CA ILE A 66 -3.02 -0.35 13.16
C ILE A 66 -4.13 -1.17 13.81
N PHE A 67 -4.06 -2.51 13.71
CA PHE A 67 -5.08 -3.38 14.30
C PHE A 67 -5.09 -3.27 15.83
N SER A 68 -3.93 -3.12 16.45
CA SER A 68 -3.85 -2.88 17.90
C SER A 68 -4.57 -1.58 18.28
N GLN A 69 -4.35 -0.51 17.51
CA GLN A 69 -4.99 0.78 17.76
C GLN A 69 -6.50 0.75 17.50
N LEU A 70 -6.93 -0.03 16.52
CA LEU A 70 -8.34 -0.21 16.21
C LEU A 70 -9.04 -1.18 17.14
N ARG A 71 -8.29 -1.86 18.00
CA ARG A 71 -8.82 -2.88 18.92
C ARG A 71 -9.50 -4.04 18.15
N ILE A 72 -8.98 -4.34 16.97
CA ILE A 72 -9.44 -5.45 16.15
C ILE A 72 -8.46 -6.61 16.33
N THR A 73 -8.99 -7.82 16.55
CA THR A 73 -8.19 -9.03 16.67
C THR A 73 -8.52 -9.97 15.51
N GLU A 74 -7.69 -11.02 15.34
CA GLU A 74 -7.97 -12.03 14.31
C GLU A 74 -9.32 -12.71 14.51
N ASN A 75 -9.81 -12.74 15.74
CA ASN A 75 -11.13 -13.32 16.03
C ASN A 75 -12.28 -12.47 15.53
N ASP A 76 -12.03 -11.18 15.25
CA ASP A 76 -13.05 -10.24 14.81
C ASP A 76 -13.13 -10.13 13.29
N ILE A 77 -12.23 -10.78 12.55
CA ILE A 77 -12.21 -10.74 11.09
C ILE A 77 -12.23 -12.17 10.53
N ASP A 78 -12.89 -12.32 9.39
CA ASP A 78 -13.05 -13.63 8.74
C ASP A 78 -11.83 -14.03 7.91
N VAL A 79 -10.83 -13.15 7.79
CA VAL A 79 -9.69 -13.36 6.91
C VAL A 79 -8.40 -13.35 7.76
N PRO A 80 -7.52 -14.35 7.60
CA PRO A 80 -6.26 -14.34 8.32
C PRO A 80 -5.44 -13.09 8.02
N ILE A 81 -4.77 -12.55 9.02
CA ILE A 81 -3.97 -11.32 8.87
C ILE A 81 -2.82 -11.53 7.89
N ASP A 82 -2.17 -12.68 7.91
CA ASP A 82 -1.08 -12.98 6.97
C ASP A 82 -1.55 -12.98 5.51
N PHE A 83 -2.78 -13.44 5.26
CA PHE A 83 -3.39 -13.33 3.92
C PHE A 83 -3.54 -11.87 3.50
N VAL A 84 -4.04 -11.02 4.40
CA VAL A 84 -4.23 -9.60 4.13
C VAL A 84 -2.89 -8.94 3.81
N ILE A 85 -1.84 -9.27 4.57
CA ILE A 85 -0.51 -8.71 4.34
C ILE A 85 0.04 -9.09 2.97
N GLU A 86 -0.10 -10.37 2.58
CA GLU A 86 0.33 -10.82 1.25
C GLU A 86 -0.45 -10.12 0.14
N TYR A 87 -1.76 -10.00 0.33
CA TYR A 87 -2.63 -9.30 -0.63
C TYR A 87 -2.21 -7.84 -0.80
N MET A 88 -2.01 -7.13 0.31
CA MET A 88 -1.61 -5.72 0.28
C MET A 88 -0.22 -5.53 -0.33
N THR A 89 0.71 -6.42 0.02
CA THR A 89 2.06 -6.38 -0.55
C THR A 89 2.01 -6.54 -2.06
N SER A 90 1.19 -7.48 -2.55
CA SER A 90 1.06 -7.72 -3.99
C SER A 90 0.44 -6.54 -4.72
N ILE A 91 -0.57 -5.90 -4.14
CA ILE A 91 -1.17 -4.69 -4.72
C ILE A 91 -0.14 -3.57 -4.82
N PHE A 92 0.59 -3.34 -3.74
CA PHE A 92 1.56 -2.25 -3.70
C PHE A 92 2.68 -2.48 -4.73
N ILE A 93 3.27 -3.67 -4.75
CA ILE A 93 4.36 -3.99 -5.68
C ILE A 93 3.86 -3.96 -7.12
N GLY A 94 2.70 -4.53 -7.40
CA GLY A 94 2.15 -4.57 -8.76
C GLY A 94 1.84 -3.19 -9.30
N THR A 95 1.19 -2.35 -8.50
CA THR A 95 0.86 -0.99 -8.92
C THR A 95 2.12 -0.13 -9.06
N LEU A 96 3.08 -0.30 -8.17
CA LEU A 96 4.35 0.40 -8.25
C LEU A 96 5.13 0.01 -9.50
N HIS A 97 5.22 -1.27 -9.78
CA HIS A 97 5.90 -1.78 -10.99
C HIS A 97 5.27 -1.19 -12.25
N TRP A 98 3.95 -1.23 -12.33
CA TRP A 98 3.22 -0.65 -13.46
C TRP A 98 3.56 0.83 -13.63
N TRP A 99 3.52 1.59 -12.54
CA TRP A 99 3.74 3.03 -12.59
C TRP A 99 5.16 3.38 -13.04
N ILE A 100 6.16 2.67 -12.52
CA ILE A 100 7.56 2.96 -12.84
C ILE A 100 7.90 2.54 -14.27
N THR A 101 7.34 1.42 -14.73
CA THR A 101 7.68 0.87 -16.06
C THR A 101 6.82 1.41 -17.18
N SER A 102 5.67 1.99 -16.86
CA SER A 102 4.77 2.57 -17.87
C SER A 102 5.15 4.02 -18.17
N GLU A 103 4.95 4.43 -19.41
CA GLU A 103 5.13 5.83 -19.81
C GLU A 103 3.84 6.60 -19.49
N THR A 104 3.52 6.73 -18.23
CA THR A 104 2.30 7.41 -17.78
C THR A 104 2.64 8.78 -17.18
N ASP A 105 1.72 9.72 -17.36
CA ASP A 105 1.81 11.05 -16.75
C ASP A 105 1.22 11.10 -15.34
N MET A 106 0.79 9.95 -14.82
CA MET A 106 0.18 9.91 -13.50
C MET A 106 1.14 10.42 -12.42
N THR A 107 0.69 11.41 -11.66
CA THR A 107 1.49 12.03 -10.59
C THR A 107 1.53 11.12 -9.37
N PRO A 108 2.54 11.29 -8.49
CA PRO A 108 2.57 10.56 -7.21
C PRO A 108 1.30 10.70 -6.39
N ASN A 109 0.73 11.91 -6.33
CA ASN A 109 -0.51 12.14 -5.59
C ASN A 109 -1.69 11.39 -6.21
N HIS A 110 -1.79 11.39 -7.54
CA HIS A 110 -2.84 10.68 -8.24
C HIS A 110 -2.74 9.16 -7.99
N LEU A 111 -1.52 8.63 -8.05
CA LEU A 111 -1.30 7.20 -7.77
C LEU A 111 -1.70 6.86 -6.34
N ALA A 112 -1.31 7.70 -5.37
CA ALA A 112 -1.67 7.49 -3.97
C ALA A 112 -3.19 7.46 -3.78
N GLN A 113 -3.90 8.42 -4.38
CA GLN A 113 -5.36 8.47 -4.31
C GLN A 113 -6.00 7.23 -4.92
N LEU A 114 -5.49 6.79 -6.06
CA LEU A 114 -6.03 5.62 -6.75
C LEU A 114 -5.82 4.34 -5.94
N VAL A 115 -4.62 4.15 -5.39
CA VAL A 115 -4.32 2.97 -4.58
C VAL A 115 -5.21 2.93 -3.34
N ILE A 116 -5.36 4.05 -2.64
CA ILE A 116 -6.23 4.14 -1.46
C ILE A 116 -7.68 3.82 -1.83
N LYS A 117 -8.15 4.36 -2.94
CA LYS A 117 -9.50 4.13 -3.41
C LYS A 117 -9.75 2.66 -3.73
N LEU A 118 -8.80 2.01 -4.39
CA LEU A 118 -8.91 0.59 -4.72
C LEU A 118 -8.86 -0.30 -3.48
N VAL A 119 -7.99 0.03 -2.54
CA VAL A 119 -7.87 -0.72 -1.29
C VAL A 119 -9.12 -0.54 -0.42
N GLY A 120 -9.63 0.68 -0.33
CA GLY A 120 -10.76 0.99 0.53
C GLY A 120 -12.10 0.49 0.00
N ASN A 121 -12.29 0.49 -1.32
CA ASN A 121 -13.59 0.19 -1.94
C ASN A 121 -13.59 -1.04 -2.83
N GLY A 122 -12.41 -1.57 -3.18
CA GLY A 122 -12.29 -2.67 -4.12
C GLY A 122 -12.43 -2.21 -5.57
N HIS A 123 -11.77 -2.91 -6.48
CA HIS A 123 -11.72 -2.46 -7.88
C HIS A 123 -13.06 -2.59 -8.61
N LEU A 124 -13.86 -3.60 -8.26
CA LEU A 124 -15.17 -3.76 -8.90
C LEU A 124 -16.09 -2.60 -8.55
N THR A 125 -16.11 -2.20 -7.27
CA THR A 125 -16.92 -1.06 -6.83
C THR A 125 -16.45 0.24 -7.50
N VAL A 126 -15.13 0.44 -7.57
CA VAL A 126 -14.56 1.64 -8.20
C VAL A 126 -14.92 1.72 -9.68
N LEU A 127 -14.98 0.57 -10.37
CA LEU A 127 -15.35 0.48 -11.77
C LEU A 127 -16.86 0.52 -12.01
N GLY A 128 -17.64 0.56 -10.93
CA GLY A 128 -19.10 0.56 -11.05
C GLY A 128 -19.71 -0.80 -11.36
N ILE A 129 -18.96 -1.87 -11.11
CA ILE A 129 -19.42 -3.23 -11.36
C ILE A 129 -20.03 -3.79 -10.08
N GLU A 130 -21.25 -4.27 -10.17
CA GLU A 130 -21.91 -4.93 -9.06
C GLU A 130 -21.85 -6.43 -9.23
N LEU A 131 -21.63 -7.15 -8.11
CA LEU A 131 -21.64 -8.61 -8.14
C LEU A 131 -23.07 -9.11 -7.89
N GLU A 132 -23.60 -9.87 -8.80
CA GLU A 132 -24.89 -10.52 -8.65
C GLU A 132 -24.71 -11.75 -7.77
N LYS A 133 -25.46 -11.77 -6.64
CA LYS A 133 -25.31 -12.85 -5.64
C LYS A 133 -26.38 -13.91 -5.81
#